data_48d69008b9bfabb9eff1976ec0174b5f
#
_entry.id   48d69008b9bfabb9eff1976ec0174b5f
#
_cell.length_a   1.000
_cell.length_b   1.000
_cell.length_c   1.000
_cell.angle_alpha   90.00
_cell.angle_beta   90.00
_cell.angle_gamma   90.00
#
_symmetry.space_group_name_H-M   'P 1'
#
loop_
_entity.id
_entity.type
_entity.pdbx_description
1 polymer ?
#
loop_
_entity_poly.entity_id
_entity_poly.type
_entity_poly.pdbx_seq_one_letter_code
_entity_poly.pdbx_strand_id
1 'polypeptide(L)'
;MTGVLGAFSQKHAAHVIGEVERRFPQLSIAAVLMDVPAQAPLLPYAFWLFNRGSLSSAVDKGGANHLVMLLIDTSTDRAITMVGYGLEPFMQETHLQSCLQAAEQPLRRRRYAQAIESFARELDRQLVELCRLVPKQFGLVDEAQWLNACAAGEDALGMAENLY
;
A
#
# COMPACT_ATOMS: atom_id res chain seq x y z
N MET A 1 -5.19 4.62 22.04
CA MET A 1 -3.99 3.77 22.16
C MET A 1 -2.84 4.40 21.39
N THR A 2 -2.05 5.26 22.03
CA THR A 2 -1.08 6.15 21.40
C THR A 2 0.32 5.96 21.99
N GLY A 3 0.82 4.72 22.01
CA GLY A 3 2.06 4.46 22.73
C GLY A 3 3.12 3.63 22.01
N VAL A 4 2.82 3.04 20.85
CA VAL A 4 3.73 2.09 20.20
C VAL A 4 4.75 2.78 19.29
N LEU A 5 4.41 3.96 18.75
CA LEU A 5 5.31 4.80 17.97
C LEU A 5 5.53 6.13 18.68
N GLY A 6 6.79 6.52 18.86
CA GLY A 6 7.09 7.90 19.25
C GLY A 6 6.60 8.90 18.20
N ALA A 7 6.21 10.11 18.63
CA ALA A 7 5.61 11.11 17.74
C ALA A 7 6.48 11.46 16.52
N PHE A 8 7.80 11.46 16.66
CA PHE A 8 8.73 11.69 15.55
C PHE A 8 8.70 10.54 14.54
N SER A 9 8.74 9.30 15.02
CA SER A 9 8.71 8.11 14.18
C SER A 9 7.40 7.96 13.42
N GLN A 10 6.29 8.34 14.05
CA GLN A 10 4.96 8.36 13.42
C GLN A 10 4.90 9.39 12.30
N LYS A 11 5.42 10.60 12.52
CA LYS A 11 5.47 11.66 11.50
C LYS A 11 6.33 11.24 10.30
N HIS A 12 7.46 10.58 10.56
CA HIS A 12 8.35 10.14 9.49
C HIS A 12 7.70 9.06 8.63
N ALA A 13 7.09 8.03 9.24
CA ALA A 13 6.36 6.99 8.51
C ALA A 13 5.19 7.58 7.70
N ALA A 14 4.42 8.50 8.28
CA ALA A 14 3.34 9.20 7.60
C ALA A 14 3.85 10.06 6.43
N HIS A 15 5.02 10.66 6.56
CA HIS A 15 5.65 11.43 5.49
C HIS A 15 5.99 10.54 4.29
N VAL A 16 6.62 9.38 4.52
CA VAL A 16 6.97 8.43 3.45
C VAL A 16 5.72 7.90 2.75
N ILE A 17 4.68 7.52 3.51
CA ILE A 17 3.38 7.14 2.92
C ILE A 17 2.84 8.27 2.04
N GLY A 18 2.81 9.50 2.55
CA GLY A 18 2.34 10.66 1.79
C GLY A 18 3.18 10.98 0.54
N GLU A 19 4.46 10.60 0.49
CA GLU A 19 5.26 10.70 -0.74
C GLU A 19 4.80 9.70 -1.81
N VAL A 20 4.51 8.47 -1.42
CA VAL A 20 3.98 7.44 -2.33
C VAL A 20 2.60 7.84 -2.83
N GLU A 21 1.69 8.27 -1.95
CA GLU A 21 0.34 8.70 -2.33
C GLU A 21 0.32 9.96 -3.22
N ARG A 22 1.32 10.84 -3.09
CA ARG A 22 1.47 11.99 -4.00
C ARG A 22 1.96 11.57 -5.39
N ARG A 23 2.78 10.52 -5.47
CA ARG A 23 3.25 9.96 -6.74
C ARG A 23 2.16 9.15 -7.43
N PHE A 24 1.33 8.46 -6.65
CA PHE A 24 0.22 7.63 -7.11
C PHE A 24 -1.09 8.10 -6.46
N PRO A 25 -1.68 9.23 -6.92
CA PRO A 25 -2.80 9.87 -6.23
C PRO A 25 -4.08 9.04 -6.20
N GLN A 26 -4.21 8.05 -7.10
CA GLN A 26 -5.31 7.08 -7.07
C GLN A 26 -5.17 6.04 -5.95
N LEU A 27 -3.98 5.91 -5.35
CA LEU A 27 -3.70 4.95 -4.29
C LEU A 27 -3.93 5.58 -2.91
N SER A 28 -4.40 4.77 -1.97
CA SER A 28 -4.39 5.08 -0.53
C SER A 28 -3.62 4.00 0.22
N ILE A 29 -2.86 4.39 1.23
CA ILE A 29 -2.09 3.47 2.06
C ILE A 29 -2.50 3.64 3.53
N ALA A 30 -2.91 2.55 4.17
CA ALA A 30 -3.20 2.53 5.59
C ALA A 30 -2.23 1.60 6.33
N ALA A 31 -1.44 2.14 7.24
CA ALA A 31 -0.63 1.36 8.16
C ALA A 31 -1.32 1.29 9.54
N VAL A 32 -1.71 0.10 9.94
CA VAL A 32 -2.43 -0.16 11.18
C VAL A 32 -1.54 -0.94 12.12
N LEU A 33 -1.29 -0.40 13.31
CA LEU A 33 -0.58 -1.06 14.40
C LEU A 33 -1.57 -1.37 15.51
N MET A 34 -1.68 -2.63 15.87
CA MET A 34 -2.57 -3.03 16.95
C MET A 34 -2.14 -4.35 17.58
N ASP A 35 -2.68 -4.60 18.73
CA ASP A 35 -2.58 -5.88 19.42
C ASP A 35 -3.78 -6.74 18.97
N VAL A 36 -3.50 -7.76 18.16
CA VAL A 36 -4.55 -8.67 17.65
C VAL A 36 -4.88 -9.70 18.73
N PRO A 37 -6.17 -9.93 19.05
CA PRO A 37 -6.55 -10.92 20.04
C PRO A 37 -5.95 -12.30 19.73
N ALA A 38 -5.36 -12.95 20.72
CA ALA A 38 -4.65 -14.23 20.56
C ALA A 38 -5.51 -15.35 19.92
N GLN A 39 -6.83 -15.27 20.08
CA GLN A 39 -7.78 -16.24 19.53
C GLN A 39 -8.15 -15.93 18.07
N ALA A 40 -7.82 -14.73 17.57
CA ALA A 40 -8.15 -14.31 16.20
C ALA A 40 -6.99 -14.64 15.27
N PRO A 41 -7.17 -15.51 14.26
CA PRO A 41 -6.17 -15.69 13.24
C PRO A 41 -5.93 -14.38 12.48
N LEU A 42 -4.66 -14.04 12.23
CA LEU A 42 -4.27 -12.72 11.69
C LEU A 42 -4.92 -12.43 10.33
N LEU A 43 -4.98 -13.41 9.43
CA LEU A 43 -5.54 -13.23 8.09
C LEU A 43 -7.06 -12.95 8.10
N PRO A 44 -7.92 -13.73 8.74
CA PRO A 44 -9.33 -13.40 8.86
C PRO A 44 -9.58 -12.08 9.58
N TYR A 45 -8.76 -11.76 10.57
CA TYR A 45 -8.87 -10.48 11.28
C TYR A 45 -8.53 -9.30 10.37
N ALA A 46 -7.44 -9.40 9.61
CA ALA A 46 -7.05 -8.39 8.61
C ALA A 46 -8.15 -8.20 7.55
N PHE A 47 -8.72 -9.29 7.03
CA PHE A 47 -9.81 -9.25 6.07
C PHE A 47 -11.05 -8.56 6.65
N TRP A 48 -11.45 -8.88 7.88
CA TRP A 48 -12.55 -8.22 8.56
C TRP A 48 -12.28 -6.73 8.75
N LEU A 49 -11.09 -6.37 9.22
CA LEU A 49 -10.69 -4.98 9.43
C LEU A 49 -10.68 -4.18 8.12
N PHE A 50 -10.16 -4.77 7.06
CA PHE A 50 -10.12 -4.15 5.73
C PHE A 50 -11.52 -3.82 5.21
N ASN A 51 -12.47 -4.74 5.37
CA ASN A 51 -13.84 -4.56 4.86
C ASN A 51 -14.73 -3.72 5.79
N ARG A 52 -14.45 -3.67 7.09
CA ARG A 52 -15.28 -2.98 8.10
C ARG A 52 -14.64 -1.68 8.60
N GLY A 53 -13.32 -1.57 8.53
CA GLY A 53 -12.62 -0.36 8.93
C GLY A 53 -12.83 0.73 7.89
N SER A 54 -13.27 1.91 8.31
CA SER A 54 -13.23 3.11 7.45
C SER A 54 -11.79 3.60 7.32
N LEU A 55 -10.93 2.76 6.72
CA LEU A 55 -9.50 3.01 6.62
C LEU A 55 -9.13 3.95 5.47
N SER A 56 -10.02 4.08 4.48
CA SER A 56 -9.87 5.06 3.41
C SER A 56 -10.66 6.31 3.75
N SER A 57 -9.98 7.43 3.95
CA SER A 57 -10.60 8.73 4.14
C SER A 57 -11.06 9.38 2.83
N ALA A 58 -10.70 8.82 1.70
CA ALA A 58 -10.92 9.41 0.39
C ALA A 58 -12.03 8.65 -0.37
N VAL A 59 -13.28 9.05 -0.12
CA VAL A 59 -14.43 8.64 -0.95
C VAL A 59 -14.15 8.98 -2.43
N ASP A 60 -13.46 10.09 -2.68
CA ASP A 60 -13.08 10.58 -4.01
C ASP A 60 -12.05 9.69 -4.73
N LYS A 61 -11.34 8.80 -4.00
CA LYS A 61 -10.33 7.87 -4.55
C LYS A 61 -10.87 6.44 -4.77
N GLY A 62 -12.17 6.26 -4.91
CA GLY A 62 -12.79 4.94 -5.08
C GLY A 62 -12.88 4.12 -3.78
N GLY A 63 -12.75 4.75 -2.62
CA GLY A 63 -12.88 4.11 -1.31
C GLY A 63 -11.81 3.04 -1.08
N ALA A 64 -12.24 1.87 -0.57
CA ALA A 64 -11.33 0.75 -0.28
C ALA A 64 -10.82 0.03 -1.53
N ASN A 65 -11.33 0.33 -2.73
CA ASN A 65 -10.94 -0.36 -3.97
C ASN A 65 -9.46 -0.13 -4.32
N HIS A 66 -8.92 1.04 -4.03
CA HIS A 66 -7.52 1.38 -4.29
C HIS A 66 -6.70 1.53 -3.00
N LEU A 67 -7.12 0.86 -1.94
CA LEU A 67 -6.44 0.84 -0.65
C LEU A 67 -5.42 -0.29 -0.59
N VAL A 68 -4.21 0.03 -0.13
CA VAL A 68 -3.24 -0.95 0.38
C VAL A 68 -3.19 -0.82 1.90
N MET A 69 -3.54 -1.87 2.63
CA MET A 69 -3.46 -1.90 4.08
C MET A 69 -2.27 -2.76 4.51
N LEU A 70 -1.43 -2.22 5.36
CA LEU A 70 -0.44 -2.96 6.15
C LEU A 70 -0.93 -3.06 7.58
N LEU A 71 -1.27 -4.25 8.03
CA LEU A 71 -1.59 -4.53 9.44
C LEU A 71 -0.36 -5.14 10.12
N ILE A 72 0.07 -4.53 11.20
CA ILE A 72 1.14 -5.03 12.08
C ILE A 72 0.51 -5.42 13.42
N ASP A 73 0.60 -6.70 13.75
CA ASP A 73 0.28 -7.21 15.09
C ASP A 73 1.49 -7.02 16.00
N THR A 74 1.34 -6.13 16.97
CA THR A 74 2.41 -5.78 17.91
C THR A 74 2.61 -6.82 19.02
N SER A 75 1.68 -7.77 19.19
CA SER A 75 1.81 -8.85 20.17
C SER A 75 2.71 -9.98 19.67
N THR A 76 2.66 -10.27 18.38
CA THR A 76 3.40 -11.38 17.75
C THR A 76 4.52 -10.92 16.81
N ASP A 77 4.68 -9.60 16.63
CA ASP A 77 5.60 -8.99 15.66
C ASP A 77 5.40 -9.51 14.22
N ARG A 78 4.15 -9.80 13.85
CA ARG A 78 3.76 -10.26 12.52
C ARG A 78 3.06 -9.17 11.75
N ALA A 79 3.20 -9.21 10.43
CA ALA A 79 2.50 -8.29 9.54
C ALA A 79 1.81 -9.03 8.42
N ILE A 80 0.73 -8.43 7.93
CA ILE A 80 0.01 -8.87 6.73
C ILE A 80 -0.42 -7.65 5.93
N THR A 81 -0.51 -7.81 4.63
CA THR A 81 -1.02 -6.77 3.74
C THR A 81 -2.28 -7.24 3.02
N MET A 82 -3.17 -6.29 2.77
CA MET A 82 -4.40 -6.47 2.01
C MET A 82 -4.49 -5.36 0.96
N VAL A 83 -5.04 -5.70 -0.20
CA VAL A 83 -5.27 -4.74 -1.29
C VAL A 83 -6.73 -4.74 -1.70
N GLY A 84 -7.21 -3.58 -2.18
CA GLY A 84 -8.55 -3.46 -2.72
C GLY A 84 -8.68 -4.05 -4.12
N TYR A 85 -9.91 -4.39 -4.48
CA TYR A 85 -10.23 -5.04 -5.76
C TYR A 85 -9.74 -4.27 -7.00
N GLY A 86 -9.67 -2.93 -6.94
CA GLY A 86 -9.15 -2.12 -8.04
C GLY A 86 -7.64 -2.30 -8.30
N LEU A 87 -6.90 -2.80 -7.30
CA LEU A 87 -5.46 -3.04 -7.41
C LEU A 87 -5.12 -4.52 -7.68
N GLU A 88 -6.00 -5.46 -7.36
CA GLU A 88 -5.75 -6.90 -7.52
C GLU A 88 -5.31 -7.31 -8.93
N PRO A 89 -5.88 -6.76 -10.02
CA PRO A 89 -5.45 -7.11 -11.37
C PRO A 89 -3.99 -6.76 -11.67
N PHE A 90 -3.46 -5.77 -10.96
CA PHE A 90 -2.11 -5.22 -11.19
C PHE A 90 -1.11 -5.69 -10.14
N MET A 91 -1.54 -5.82 -8.88
CA MET A 91 -0.68 -6.19 -7.76
C MET A 91 -0.81 -7.68 -7.43
N GLN A 92 0.06 -8.48 -8.00
CA GLN A 92 0.13 -9.91 -7.70
C GLN A 92 0.69 -10.15 -6.30
N GLU A 93 0.44 -11.34 -5.77
CA GLU A 93 0.92 -11.77 -4.45
C GLU A 93 2.44 -11.60 -4.28
N THR A 94 3.22 -11.84 -5.35
CA THR A 94 4.68 -11.67 -5.35
C THR A 94 5.12 -10.25 -5.04
N HIS A 95 4.40 -9.23 -5.52
CA HIS A 95 4.69 -7.83 -5.23
C HIS A 95 4.45 -7.52 -3.75
N LEU A 96 3.34 -8.02 -3.21
CA LEU A 96 2.97 -7.83 -1.81
C LEU A 96 3.92 -8.57 -0.86
N GLN A 97 4.36 -9.77 -1.23
CA GLN A 97 5.36 -10.53 -0.48
C GLN A 97 6.70 -9.78 -0.45
N SER A 98 7.13 -9.18 -1.56
CA SER A 98 8.35 -8.36 -1.59
C SER A 98 8.26 -7.17 -0.64
N CYS A 99 7.11 -6.50 -0.57
CA CYS A 99 6.88 -5.40 0.37
C CYS A 99 6.95 -5.87 1.83
N LEU A 100 6.32 -7.01 2.15
CA LEU A 100 6.38 -7.59 3.50
C LEU A 100 7.80 -8.02 3.87
N GLN A 101 8.53 -8.62 2.93
CA GLN A 101 9.92 -9.04 3.12
C GLN A 101 10.84 -7.84 3.42
N ALA A 102 10.63 -6.70 2.75
CA ALA A 102 11.37 -5.47 3.05
C ALA A 102 11.14 -4.97 4.48
N ALA A 103 9.93 -5.18 5.01
CA ALA A 103 9.56 -4.79 6.37
C ALA A 103 10.01 -5.80 7.45
N GLU A 104 10.35 -7.03 7.10
CA GLU A 104 10.55 -8.14 8.04
C GLU A 104 11.66 -7.88 9.07
N GLN A 105 12.82 -7.40 8.62
CA GLN A 105 13.95 -7.21 9.52
C GLN A 105 13.71 -6.09 10.56
N PRO A 106 13.20 -4.89 10.20
CA PRO A 106 12.79 -3.91 11.17
C PRO A 106 11.68 -4.40 12.11
N LEU A 107 10.72 -5.17 11.59
CA LEU A 107 9.62 -5.73 12.36
C LEU A 107 10.11 -6.67 13.46
N ARG A 108 10.99 -7.61 13.15
CA ARG A 108 11.64 -8.51 14.13
C ARG A 108 12.40 -7.77 15.23
N ARG A 109 12.82 -6.53 14.98
CA ARG A 109 13.49 -5.65 15.95
C ARG A 109 12.54 -4.69 16.64
N ARG A 110 11.22 -4.85 16.46
CA ARG A 110 10.16 -3.97 16.97
C ARG A 110 10.31 -2.50 16.54
N ARG A 111 10.97 -2.27 15.42
CA ARG A 111 11.14 -0.93 14.82
C ARG A 111 10.00 -0.67 13.82
N TYR A 112 8.77 -0.58 14.34
CA TYR A 112 7.55 -0.55 13.54
C TYR A 112 7.52 0.61 12.53
N ALA A 113 8.00 1.79 12.91
CA ALA A 113 8.07 2.92 11.97
C ALA A 113 9.01 2.63 10.78
N GLN A 114 10.17 2.00 11.03
CA GLN A 114 11.08 1.58 9.98
C GLN A 114 10.48 0.45 9.14
N ALA A 115 9.69 -0.45 9.73
CA ALA A 115 8.99 -1.48 8.99
C ALA A 115 7.96 -0.88 8.02
N ILE A 116 7.17 0.10 8.47
CA ILE A 116 6.24 0.84 7.64
C ILE A 116 6.98 1.59 6.51
N GLU A 117 8.06 2.27 6.83
CA GLU A 117 8.88 2.98 5.84
C GLU A 117 9.45 2.02 4.78
N SER A 118 10.04 0.89 5.19
CA SER A 118 10.60 -0.10 4.28
C SER A 118 9.52 -0.71 3.38
N PHE A 119 8.35 -1.00 3.94
CA PHE A 119 7.18 -1.46 3.18
C PHE A 119 6.75 -0.42 2.14
N ALA A 120 6.59 0.85 2.54
CA ALA A 120 6.13 1.90 1.65
C ALA A 120 7.13 2.20 0.51
N ARG A 121 8.43 2.18 0.79
CA ARG A 121 9.47 2.36 -0.24
C ARG A 121 9.51 1.20 -1.24
N GLU A 122 9.35 -0.02 -0.76
CA GLU A 122 9.29 -1.18 -1.65
C GLU A 122 8.00 -1.16 -2.48
N LEU A 123 6.86 -0.76 -1.88
CA LEU A 123 5.61 -0.56 -2.60
C LEU A 123 5.76 0.49 -3.71
N ASP A 124 6.39 1.62 -3.43
CA ASP A 124 6.70 2.65 -4.42
C ASP A 124 7.49 2.06 -5.61
N ARG A 125 8.53 1.27 -5.31
CA ARG A 125 9.33 0.61 -6.33
C ARG A 125 8.51 -0.36 -7.19
N GLN A 126 7.66 -1.19 -6.56
CA GLN A 126 6.79 -2.13 -7.27
C GLN A 126 5.78 -1.39 -8.17
N LEU A 127 5.19 -0.30 -7.67
CA LEU A 127 4.25 0.50 -8.45
C LEU A 127 4.90 1.15 -9.67
N VAL A 128 6.13 1.66 -9.53
CA VAL A 128 6.90 2.19 -10.68
C VAL A 128 7.13 1.12 -11.74
N GLU A 129 7.50 -0.10 -11.33
CA GLU A 129 7.68 -1.22 -12.26
C GLU A 129 6.36 -1.61 -12.95
N LEU A 130 5.25 -1.64 -12.20
CA LEU A 130 3.93 -1.91 -12.77
C LEU A 130 3.55 -0.85 -13.80
N CYS A 131 3.77 0.44 -13.52
CA CYS A 131 3.52 1.52 -14.47
C CYS A 131 4.35 1.39 -15.77
N ARG A 132 5.52 0.75 -15.72
CA ARG A 132 6.34 0.46 -16.90
C ARG A 132 5.84 -0.73 -17.71
N LEU A 133 5.19 -1.69 -17.06
CA LEU A 133 4.74 -2.93 -17.69
C LEU A 133 3.35 -2.80 -18.32
N VAL A 134 2.45 -2.04 -17.70
CA VAL A 134 1.07 -1.87 -18.16
C VAL A 134 0.99 -1.37 -19.62
N PRO A 135 1.72 -0.35 -20.07
CA PRO A 135 1.68 0.09 -21.47
C PRO A 135 2.05 -1.01 -22.45
N LYS A 136 3.03 -1.83 -22.11
CA LYS A 136 3.48 -2.95 -22.97
C LYS A 136 2.43 -4.03 -23.09
N GLN A 137 1.71 -4.33 -22.01
CA GLN A 137 0.64 -5.33 -21.99
C GLN A 137 -0.59 -4.90 -22.80
N PHE A 138 -0.90 -3.61 -22.81
CA PHE A 138 -2.05 -3.05 -23.52
C PHE A 138 -1.70 -2.46 -24.90
N GLY A 139 -0.47 -2.64 -25.39
CA GLY A 139 -0.04 -2.17 -26.69
C GLY A 139 0.03 -0.64 -26.81
N LEU A 140 0.11 0.07 -25.69
CA LEU A 140 0.30 1.51 -25.67
C LEU A 140 1.72 1.85 -26.12
N VAL A 141 1.83 2.76 -27.09
CA VAL A 141 3.05 2.93 -27.90
C VAL A 141 4.10 3.81 -27.20
N ASP A 142 3.71 4.65 -26.23
CA ASP A 142 4.63 5.61 -25.63
C ASP A 142 4.80 5.40 -24.12
N GLU A 143 5.83 4.61 -23.79
CA GLU A 143 6.22 4.33 -22.40
C GLU A 143 6.59 5.63 -21.64
N ALA A 144 7.16 6.63 -22.32
CA ALA A 144 7.56 7.89 -21.71
C ALA A 144 6.36 8.77 -21.36
N GLN A 145 5.35 8.81 -22.20
CA GLN A 145 4.09 9.52 -21.90
C GLN A 145 3.38 8.88 -20.71
N TRP A 146 3.30 7.55 -20.68
CA TRP A 146 2.68 6.83 -19.58
C TRP A 146 3.39 7.05 -18.24
N LEU A 147 4.72 6.98 -18.23
CA LEU A 147 5.52 7.23 -17.03
C LEU A 147 5.39 8.68 -16.55
N ASN A 148 5.32 9.64 -17.48
CA ASN A 148 5.09 11.04 -17.15
C ASN A 148 3.68 11.25 -16.58
N ALA A 149 2.65 10.61 -17.14
CA ALA A 149 1.29 10.66 -16.62
C ALA A 149 1.21 10.07 -15.20
N CYS A 150 1.84 8.91 -14.95
CA CYS A 150 1.95 8.33 -13.61
C CYS A 150 2.69 9.26 -12.63
N ALA A 151 3.77 9.91 -13.09
CA ALA A 151 4.56 10.82 -12.26
C ALA A 151 3.85 12.17 -12.01
N ALA A 152 3.04 12.64 -12.97
CA ALA A 152 2.24 13.84 -12.84
C ALA A 152 0.96 13.64 -12.02
N GLY A 153 0.63 12.40 -11.64
CA GLY A 153 -0.58 12.09 -10.90
C GLY A 153 -1.85 12.06 -11.74
N GLU A 154 -1.72 12.00 -13.07
CA GLU A 154 -2.85 11.74 -13.95
C GLU A 154 -3.33 10.30 -13.78
N ASP A 155 -4.65 10.09 -13.80
CA ASP A 155 -5.27 8.79 -13.57
C ASP A 155 -4.88 7.82 -14.71
N ALA A 156 -3.93 6.96 -14.43
CA ALA A 156 -3.45 5.97 -15.39
C ALA A 156 -4.52 4.95 -15.79
N LEU A 157 -5.54 4.76 -14.96
CA LEU A 157 -6.70 3.90 -15.23
C LEU A 157 -7.73 4.63 -16.09
N GLY A 158 -7.90 5.95 -15.93
CA GLY A 158 -8.81 6.77 -16.75
C GLY A 158 -8.38 6.86 -18.22
N MET A 159 -7.09 6.69 -18.52
CA MET A 159 -6.61 6.61 -19.91
C MET A 159 -6.99 5.29 -20.59
N ALA A 160 -7.15 4.21 -19.85
CA ALA A 160 -7.57 2.92 -20.40
C ALA A 160 -9.08 2.88 -20.73
N GLU A 161 -9.91 3.63 -20.00
CA GLU A 161 -11.36 3.70 -20.25
C GLU A 161 -11.75 4.51 -21.49
N ASN A 162 -10.87 5.40 -21.97
CA ASN A 162 -11.12 6.20 -23.17
C ASN A 162 -10.71 5.52 -24.50
N LEU A 163 -10.32 4.25 -24.46
CA LEU A 163 -9.89 3.48 -25.64
C LEU A 163 -10.95 2.49 -26.15
N TYR A 164 -12.22 2.58 -25.66
CA TYR A 164 -13.36 1.80 -26.15
C TYR A 164 -14.41 2.67 -26.81
#